data_b29182849093a9c5421a7ee7d3a39812
#
_entry.id   b29182849093a9c5421a7ee7d3a39812
#
_cell.length_a   1.000
_cell.length_b   1.000
_cell.length_c   1.000
_cell.angle_alpha   90.00
_cell.angle_beta   90.00
_cell.angle_gamma   90.00
#
_symmetry.space_group_name_H-M   'P 1'
#
loop_
_entity.id
_entity.type
_entity.pdbx_description
1 polymer ?
#
loop_
_entity_poly.entity_id
_entity_poly.type
_entity_poly.pdbx_seq_one_letter_code
_entity_poly.pdbx_strand_id
1 'polypeptide(L)'
;MIKNIIFDFDGVLVDSETIILKAFSKYMQECGIKTNEKEFANLVGKPTVEVIDILSEKYSPKDKKKFSDDIMYIASNIYKKELKKVVGVEEFLEKSKQNLYIGSNSMKNRIIDGLKRVGLEKYFNPSHIYSLDLVSNPKPHPDIYLKAVSDNNLIIDETIIIEDSVVGVNAGKNAKVKVIGLTAGGHWQKDRDEKELINAGAIASANNYNKIKQIIESL
;
A
#
# COMPACT_ATOMS: atom_id res chain seq x y z
N MET A 1 7.96 17.89 17.10
CA MET A 1 7.01 16.83 17.55
C MET A 1 5.99 16.57 16.44
N ILE A 2 5.80 15.33 16.04
CA ILE A 2 4.87 14.94 14.97
C ILE A 2 3.42 15.02 15.46
N LYS A 3 2.59 15.77 14.73
CA LYS A 3 1.16 15.96 15.01
C LYS A 3 0.25 15.27 14.00
N ASN A 4 0.76 14.96 12.78
CA ASN A 4 -0.03 14.41 11.69
C ASN A 4 0.68 13.20 11.09
N ILE A 5 -0.08 12.15 10.79
CA ILE A 5 0.40 10.96 10.10
C ILE A 5 -0.46 10.75 8.85
N ILE A 6 0.19 10.63 7.70
CA ILE A 6 -0.46 10.24 6.45
C ILE A 6 -0.01 8.80 6.14
N PHE A 7 -0.94 7.87 6.15
CA PHE A 7 -0.67 6.46 5.82
C PHE A 7 -0.88 6.22 4.33
N ASP A 8 -0.01 5.44 3.71
CA ASP A 8 -0.48 4.68 2.56
C ASP A 8 -1.53 3.64 3.01
N PHE A 9 -2.24 3.08 2.06
CA PHE A 9 -3.32 2.13 2.35
C PHE A 9 -2.87 0.67 2.12
N ASP A 10 -2.48 0.35 0.89
CA ASP A 10 -2.11 -1.01 0.48
C ASP A 10 -0.71 -1.36 1.00
N GLY A 11 -0.55 -2.47 1.71
CA GLY A 11 0.74 -2.87 2.33
C GLY A 11 1.08 -2.15 3.64
N VAL A 12 0.38 -1.05 3.95
CA VAL A 12 0.54 -0.28 5.21
C VAL A 12 -0.63 -0.53 6.16
N LEU A 13 -1.85 -0.15 5.82
CA LEU A 13 -3.03 -0.40 6.66
C LEU A 13 -3.59 -1.79 6.44
N VAL A 14 -3.64 -2.25 5.19
CA VAL A 14 -4.15 -3.56 4.78
C VAL A 14 -3.09 -4.35 4.03
N ASP A 15 -3.06 -5.66 4.28
CA ASP A 15 -2.14 -6.61 3.62
C ASP A 15 -2.77 -7.13 2.32
N SER A 16 -2.76 -6.28 1.30
CA SER A 16 -3.41 -6.54 0.00
C SER A 16 -2.45 -6.91 -1.12
N GLU A 17 -1.15 -6.64 -0.96
CA GLU A 17 -0.16 -6.77 -2.03
C GLU A 17 0.04 -8.20 -2.55
N THR A 18 -0.22 -9.21 -1.72
CA THR A 18 -0.12 -10.62 -2.13
C THR A 18 -1.36 -11.14 -2.86
N ILE A 19 -2.46 -10.39 -2.87
CA ILE A 19 -3.76 -10.85 -3.38
C ILE A 19 -3.72 -11.12 -4.89
N ILE A 20 -3.04 -10.27 -5.66
CA ILE A 20 -2.97 -10.44 -7.11
C ILE A 20 -2.22 -11.73 -7.50
N LEU A 21 -1.18 -12.09 -6.77
CA LEU A 21 -0.42 -13.31 -7.01
C LEU A 21 -1.21 -14.56 -6.61
N LYS A 22 -1.99 -14.51 -5.54
CA LYS A 22 -2.93 -15.56 -5.17
C LYS A 22 -4.00 -15.75 -6.24
N ALA A 23 -4.56 -14.66 -6.76
CA ALA A 23 -5.56 -14.69 -7.81
C ALA A 23 -5.01 -15.32 -9.09
N PHE A 24 -3.79 -14.94 -9.47
CA PHE A 24 -3.12 -15.54 -10.61
C PHE A 24 -2.87 -17.04 -10.41
N SER A 25 -2.30 -17.45 -9.29
CA SER A 25 -2.06 -18.86 -8.97
C SER A 25 -3.34 -19.69 -9.05
N LYS A 26 -4.45 -19.13 -8.54
CA LYS A 26 -5.76 -19.77 -8.61
C LYS A 26 -6.27 -19.88 -10.06
N TYR A 27 -6.16 -18.80 -10.86
CA TYR A 27 -6.52 -18.82 -12.27
C TYR A 27 -5.75 -19.90 -13.04
N MET A 28 -4.43 -19.98 -12.83
CA MET A 28 -3.60 -20.98 -13.49
C MET A 28 -3.98 -22.41 -13.08
N GLN A 29 -4.31 -22.64 -11.79
CA GLN A 29 -4.79 -23.91 -11.30
C GLN A 29 -6.12 -24.32 -11.96
N GLU A 30 -7.04 -23.37 -12.13
CA GLU A 30 -8.32 -23.60 -12.84
C GLU A 30 -8.10 -23.93 -14.33
N CYS A 31 -7.02 -23.41 -14.93
CA CYS A 31 -6.58 -23.77 -16.29
C CYS A 31 -5.78 -25.10 -16.36
N GLY A 32 -5.60 -25.82 -15.25
CA GLY A 32 -4.82 -27.05 -15.20
C GLY A 32 -3.29 -26.85 -15.25
N ILE A 33 -2.80 -25.63 -15.07
CA ILE A 33 -1.38 -25.29 -15.11
C ILE A 33 -0.85 -25.19 -13.69
N LYS A 34 0.15 -26.01 -13.37
CA LYS A 34 0.86 -25.91 -12.07
C LYS A 34 1.80 -24.71 -12.10
N THR A 35 1.66 -23.83 -11.12
CA THR A 35 2.56 -22.70 -10.91
C THR A 35 3.37 -22.90 -9.64
N ASN A 36 4.60 -22.36 -9.62
CA ASN A 36 5.44 -22.35 -8.44
C ASN A 36 5.40 -20.94 -7.84
N GLU A 37 4.96 -20.81 -6.58
CA GLU A 37 4.91 -19.51 -5.89
C GLU A 37 6.25 -18.77 -5.89
N LYS A 38 7.38 -19.48 -5.86
CA LYS A 38 8.72 -18.90 -5.94
C LYS A 38 8.98 -18.16 -7.26
N GLU A 39 8.30 -18.57 -8.35
CA GLU A 39 8.45 -17.92 -9.65
C GLU A 39 7.88 -16.50 -9.67
N PHE A 40 7.06 -16.17 -8.71
CA PHE A 40 6.38 -14.89 -8.63
C PHE A 40 6.88 -14.02 -7.48
N ALA A 41 7.89 -14.47 -6.74
CA ALA A 41 8.45 -13.73 -5.62
C ALA A 41 8.95 -12.33 -6.03
N ASN A 42 9.50 -12.20 -7.23
CA ASN A 42 9.98 -10.94 -7.79
C ASN A 42 8.86 -10.02 -8.34
N LEU A 43 7.61 -10.49 -8.34
CA LEU A 43 6.43 -9.70 -8.73
C LEU A 43 5.70 -9.10 -7.53
N VAL A 44 6.03 -9.52 -6.33
CA VAL A 44 5.43 -9.02 -5.09
C VAL A 44 5.77 -7.55 -4.91
N GLY A 45 4.76 -6.72 -4.62
CA GLY A 45 4.94 -5.27 -4.46
C GLY A 45 5.03 -4.46 -5.75
N LYS A 46 4.89 -5.10 -6.92
CA LYS A 46 4.76 -4.37 -8.20
C LYS A 46 3.31 -3.92 -8.43
N PRO A 47 3.10 -2.80 -9.16
CA PRO A 47 1.75 -2.38 -9.54
C PRO A 47 0.99 -3.51 -10.25
N THR A 48 -0.29 -3.69 -9.91
CA THR A 48 -1.13 -4.78 -10.46
C THR A 48 -1.10 -4.84 -11.99
N VAL A 49 -1.12 -3.69 -12.67
CA VAL A 49 -1.07 -3.62 -14.15
C VAL A 49 0.26 -4.20 -14.66
N GLU A 50 1.39 -3.81 -14.06
CA GLU A 50 2.71 -4.34 -14.41
C GLU A 50 2.79 -5.86 -14.20
N VAL A 51 2.24 -6.36 -13.08
CA VAL A 51 2.17 -7.81 -12.82
C VAL A 51 1.38 -8.52 -13.91
N ILE A 52 0.20 -8.01 -14.28
CA ILE A 52 -0.64 -8.61 -15.33
C ILE A 52 0.07 -8.57 -16.68
N ASP A 53 0.78 -7.48 -17.02
CA ASP A 53 1.53 -7.37 -18.28
C ASP A 53 2.66 -8.41 -18.34
N ILE A 54 3.47 -8.53 -17.29
CA ILE A 54 4.55 -9.53 -17.20
C ILE A 54 3.99 -10.96 -17.32
N LEU A 55 2.89 -11.25 -16.63
CA LEU A 55 2.24 -12.56 -16.69
C LEU A 55 1.63 -12.83 -18.08
N SER A 56 1.06 -11.80 -18.72
CA SER A 56 0.55 -11.91 -20.09
C SER A 56 1.66 -12.18 -21.11
N GLU A 57 2.82 -11.57 -20.96
CA GLU A 57 3.98 -11.85 -21.80
C GLU A 57 4.50 -13.27 -21.59
N LYS A 58 4.65 -13.69 -20.33
CA LYS A 58 5.18 -15.02 -19.98
C LYS A 58 4.28 -16.16 -20.46
N TYR A 59 2.96 -16.04 -20.29
CA TYR A 59 2.01 -17.14 -20.56
C TYR A 59 1.29 -17.00 -21.91
N SER A 60 1.47 -15.88 -22.61
CA SER A 60 0.93 -15.61 -23.96
C SER A 60 -0.54 -16.04 -24.13
N PRO A 61 -1.47 -15.56 -23.31
CA PRO A 61 -2.87 -15.95 -23.39
C PRO A 61 -3.45 -15.54 -24.75
N LYS A 62 -4.34 -16.36 -25.34
CA LYS A 62 -5.01 -16.06 -26.62
C LYS A 62 -5.82 -14.78 -26.57
N ASP A 63 -6.43 -14.49 -25.44
CA ASP A 63 -7.18 -13.26 -25.18
C ASP A 63 -6.62 -12.59 -23.91
N LYS A 64 -5.76 -11.60 -24.10
CA LYS A 64 -5.11 -10.86 -23.00
C LYS A 64 -6.12 -10.10 -22.13
N LYS A 65 -7.18 -9.58 -22.78
CA LYS A 65 -8.20 -8.83 -22.03
C LYS A 65 -8.97 -9.77 -21.09
N LYS A 66 -9.45 -10.89 -21.63
CA LYS A 66 -10.14 -11.90 -20.83
C LYS A 66 -9.25 -12.44 -19.69
N PHE A 67 -7.98 -12.70 -19.97
CA PHE A 67 -6.99 -13.13 -18.96
C PHE A 67 -6.90 -12.12 -17.79
N SER A 68 -6.75 -10.84 -18.13
CA SER A 68 -6.72 -9.77 -17.13
C SER A 68 -8.03 -9.69 -16.34
N ASP A 69 -9.17 -9.68 -17.03
CA ASP A 69 -10.49 -9.55 -16.43
C ASP A 69 -10.79 -10.73 -15.46
N ASP A 70 -10.45 -11.97 -15.85
CA ASP A 70 -10.63 -13.17 -15.03
C ASP A 70 -9.75 -13.11 -13.75
N ILE A 71 -8.48 -12.73 -13.88
CA ILE A 71 -7.58 -12.57 -12.73
C ILE A 71 -8.08 -11.47 -11.78
N MET A 72 -8.50 -10.34 -12.33
CA MET A 72 -9.03 -9.23 -11.53
C MET A 72 -10.34 -9.62 -10.83
N TYR A 73 -11.19 -10.40 -11.47
CA TYR A 73 -12.40 -10.95 -10.84
C TYR A 73 -12.06 -11.86 -9.66
N ILE A 74 -11.11 -12.78 -9.84
CA ILE A 74 -10.63 -13.67 -8.77
C ILE A 74 -10.00 -12.85 -7.65
N ALA A 75 -9.15 -11.86 -7.97
CA ALA A 75 -8.51 -10.97 -7.01
C ALA A 75 -9.55 -10.20 -6.17
N SER A 76 -10.61 -9.69 -6.82
CA SER A 76 -11.72 -9.03 -6.13
C SER A 76 -12.43 -9.95 -5.14
N ASN A 77 -12.65 -11.22 -5.51
CA ASN A 77 -13.27 -12.20 -4.62
C ASN A 77 -12.37 -12.59 -3.45
N ILE A 78 -11.06 -12.72 -3.67
CA ILE A 78 -10.08 -12.97 -2.60
C ILE A 78 -10.04 -11.75 -1.67
N TYR A 79 -9.93 -10.53 -2.21
CA TYR A 79 -9.96 -9.29 -1.44
C TYR A 79 -11.17 -9.21 -0.51
N LYS A 80 -12.35 -9.52 -1.04
CA LYS A 80 -13.59 -9.51 -0.24
C LYS A 80 -13.59 -10.50 0.92
N LYS A 81 -12.92 -11.64 0.79
CA LYS A 81 -12.96 -12.75 1.75
C LYS A 81 -11.74 -12.82 2.66
N GLU A 82 -10.58 -12.43 2.18
CA GLU A 82 -9.29 -12.72 2.82
C GLU A 82 -8.50 -11.47 3.20
N LEU A 83 -8.99 -10.26 2.84
CA LEU A 83 -8.27 -9.04 3.21
C LEU A 83 -8.06 -8.99 4.72
N LYS A 84 -6.83 -8.71 5.11
CA LYS A 84 -6.43 -8.57 6.52
C LYS A 84 -5.79 -7.20 6.73
N LYS A 85 -5.87 -6.71 7.94
CA LYS A 85 -5.07 -5.57 8.39
C LYS A 85 -3.61 -5.99 8.58
N VAL A 86 -2.67 -5.08 8.35
CA VAL A 86 -1.26 -5.29 8.68
C VAL A 86 -1.12 -5.48 10.19
N VAL A 87 -0.25 -6.40 10.59
CA VAL A 87 -0.08 -6.76 12.01
C VAL A 87 0.36 -5.55 12.83
N GLY A 88 -0.33 -5.29 13.94
CA GLY A 88 -0.04 -4.20 14.88
C GLY A 88 -0.63 -2.84 14.50
N VAL A 89 -1.22 -2.68 13.31
CA VAL A 89 -1.78 -1.39 12.88
C VAL A 89 -2.90 -0.90 13.78
N GLU A 90 -3.84 -1.78 14.16
CA GLU A 90 -4.99 -1.36 14.98
C GLU A 90 -4.56 -0.86 16.35
N GLU A 91 -3.66 -1.58 17.03
CA GLU A 91 -3.10 -1.16 18.31
C GLU A 91 -2.37 0.19 18.20
N PHE A 92 -1.65 0.40 17.09
CA PHE A 92 -0.97 1.67 16.83
C PHE A 92 -1.99 2.81 16.65
N LEU A 93 -3.02 2.62 15.82
CA LEU A 93 -4.06 3.61 15.58
C LEU A 93 -4.83 3.97 16.85
N GLU A 94 -5.18 2.96 17.66
CA GLU A 94 -5.90 3.14 18.92
C GLU A 94 -5.12 3.99 19.95
N LYS A 95 -3.79 3.84 19.96
CA LYS A 95 -2.89 4.58 20.88
C LYS A 95 -2.37 5.88 20.29
N SER A 96 -2.64 6.16 19.03
CA SER A 96 -2.18 7.37 18.35
C SER A 96 -2.87 8.61 18.88
N LYS A 97 -2.08 9.66 19.13
CA LYS A 97 -2.58 10.99 19.52
C LYS A 97 -2.54 11.99 18.36
N GLN A 98 -2.03 11.55 17.22
CA GLN A 98 -1.88 12.34 16.01
C GLN A 98 -3.18 12.39 15.21
N ASN A 99 -3.33 13.41 14.37
CA ASN A 99 -4.35 13.42 13.32
C ASN A 99 -3.98 12.39 12.25
N LEU A 100 -4.93 11.58 11.82
CA LEU A 100 -4.72 10.47 10.92
C LEU A 100 -5.33 10.76 9.54
N TYR A 101 -4.54 10.53 8.51
CA TYR A 101 -4.88 10.74 7.10
C TYR A 101 -4.50 9.51 6.29
N ILE A 102 -5.14 9.34 5.14
CA ILE A 102 -4.76 8.31 4.15
C ILE A 102 -4.40 9.01 2.84
N GLY A 103 -3.29 8.59 2.23
CA GLY A 103 -2.88 9.03 0.89
C GLY A 103 -2.48 7.83 0.04
N SER A 104 -3.33 7.41 -0.92
CA SER A 104 -3.15 6.15 -1.67
C SER A 104 -3.44 6.29 -3.16
N ASN A 105 -2.74 5.50 -3.99
CA ASN A 105 -3.06 5.31 -5.41
C ASN A 105 -4.31 4.43 -5.65
N SER A 106 -4.97 3.97 -4.60
CA SER A 106 -6.26 3.28 -4.71
C SER A 106 -7.42 4.27 -4.85
N MET A 107 -8.51 3.82 -5.48
CA MET A 107 -9.76 4.60 -5.57
C MET A 107 -10.42 4.72 -4.19
N LYS A 108 -11.09 5.84 -3.91
CA LYS A 108 -11.69 6.14 -2.60
C LYS A 108 -12.67 5.07 -2.12
N ASN A 109 -13.50 4.57 -3.02
CA ASN A 109 -14.46 3.50 -2.70
C ASN A 109 -13.78 2.21 -2.26
N ARG A 110 -12.63 1.84 -2.88
CA ARG A 110 -11.83 0.66 -2.51
C ARG A 110 -11.20 0.85 -1.13
N ILE A 111 -10.67 2.03 -0.83
CA ILE A 111 -10.11 2.35 0.50
C ILE A 111 -11.19 2.22 1.58
N ILE A 112 -12.36 2.85 1.39
CA ILE A 112 -13.46 2.80 2.35
C ILE A 112 -13.97 1.36 2.56
N ASP A 113 -14.15 0.59 1.47
CA ASP A 113 -14.56 -0.81 1.56
C ASP A 113 -13.54 -1.66 2.32
N GLY A 114 -12.24 -1.47 2.02
CA GLY A 114 -11.17 -2.19 2.69
C GLY A 114 -11.08 -1.86 4.19
N LEU A 115 -11.16 -0.58 4.55
CA LEU A 115 -11.19 -0.17 5.97
C LEU A 115 -12.34 -0.84 6.73
N LYS A 116 -13.55 -0.84 6.15
CA LYS A 116 -14.73 -1.51 6.74
C LYS A 116 -14.51 -3.02 6.92
N ARG A 117 -13.94 -3.69 5.92
CA ARG A 117 -13.69 -5.14 5.98
C ARG A 117 -12.74 -5.55 7.10
N VAL A 118 -11.76 -4.71 7.39
CA VAL A 118 -10.77 -5.01 8.43
C VAL A 118 -11.05 -4.30 9.77
N GLY A 119 -12.16 -3.53 9.87
CA GLY A 119 -12.60 -2.86 11.10
C GLY A 119 -11.76 -1.64 11.48
N LEU A 120 -11.13 -0.98 10.50
CA LEU A 120 -10.30 0.22 10.70
C LEU A 120 -11.02 1.54 10.37
N GLU A 121 -12.25 1.50 9.84
CA GLU A 121 -12.98 2.71 9.41
C GLU A 121 -13.23 3.70 10.54
N LYS A 122 -13.35 3.22 11.78
CA LYS A 122 -13.59 4.06 12.97
C LYS A 122 -12.45 5.03 13.30
N TYR A 123 -11.25 4.78 12.76
CA TYR A 123 -10.06 5.61 13.02
C TYR A 123 -9.88 6.75 12.02
N PHE A 124 -10.60 6.73 10.89
CA PHE A 124 -10.39 7.68 9.80
C PHE A 124 -11.65 8.45 9.45
N ASN A 125 -11.55 9.78 9.45
CA ASN A 125 -12.61 10.61 8.89
C ASN A 125 -12.62 10.42 7.35
N PRO A 126 -13.76 10.18 6.69
CA PRO A 126 -13.85 10.08 5.23
C PRO A 126 -13.33 11.30 4.46
N SER A 127 -13.33 12.49 5.08
CA SER A 127 -12.72 13.71 4.50
C SER A 127 -11.18 13.71 4.54
N HIS A 128 -10.56 12.84 5.34
CA HIS A 128 -9.11 12.68 5.46
C HIS A 128 -8.55 11.57 4.58
N ILE A 129 -9.35 11.04 3.65
CA ILE A 129 -8.94 10.01 2.69
C ILE A 129 -8.65 10.65 1.34
N TYR A 130 -7.38 10.67 0.98
CA TYR A 130 -6.84 11.17 -0.28
C TYR A 130 -6.49 9.98 -1.18
N SER A 131 -7.12 9.94 -2.34
CA SER A 131 -7.16 8.79 -3.24
C SER A 131 -6.85 9.20 -4.68
N LEU A 132 -6.61 8.22 -5.53
CA LEU A 132 -6.26 8.43 -6.94
C LEU A 132 -7.26 9.34 -7.68
N ASP A 133 -8.55 9.20 -7.40
CA ASP A 133 -9.63 9.97 -8.04
C ASP A 133 -9.68 11.47 -7.64
N LEU A 134 -8.85 11.89 -6.70
CA LEU A 134 -8.76 13.29 -6.25
C LEU A 134 -7.57 14.06 -6.84
N VAL A 135 -6.71 13.41 -7.62
CA VAL A 135 -5.47 14.00 -8.17
C VAL A 135 -5.29 13.65 -9.65
N SER A 136 -4.54 14.48 -10.36
CA SER A 136 -4.22 14.24 -11.77
C SER A 136 -3.05 13.29 -11.97
N ASN A 137 -2.07 13.32 -11.05
CA ASN A 137 -0.86 12.53 -11.14
C ASN A 137 -0.75 11.61 -9.93
N PRO A 138 -0.76 10.27 -10.15
CA PRO A 138 -0.56 9.30 -9.06
C PRO A 138 0.88 9.31 -8.55
N LYS A 139 1.14 8.67 -7.40
CA LYS A 139 2.50 8.38 -6.95
C LYS A 139 3.27 7.70 -8.10
N PRO A 140 4.52 8.07 -8.37
CA PRO A 140 5.47 8.79 -7.51
C PRO A 140 5.36 10.32 -7.55
N HIS A 141 4.36 10.91 -8.23
CA HIS A 141 4.09 12.35 -8.11
C HIS A 141 3.59 12.67 -6.68
N PRO A 142 3.90 13.87 -6.17
CA PRO A 142 3.58 14.24 -4.78
C PRO A 142 2.12 14.64 -4.57
N ASP A 143 1.31 14.70 -5.61
CA ASP A 143 -0.02 15.35 -5.64
C ASP A 143 -0.93 14.88 -4.50
N ILE A 144 -0.99 13.57 -4.23
CA ILE A 144 -1.83 12.99 -3.17
C ILE A 144 -1.43 13.53 -1.80
N TYR A 145 -0.14 13.56 -1.52
CA TYR A 145 0.37 14.02 -0.22
C TYR A 145 0.29 15.55 -0.10
N LEU A 146 0.62 16.29 -1.17
CA LEU A 146 0.46 17.73 -1.19
C LEU A 146 -0.99 18.16 -1.02
N LYS A 147 -1.94 17.41 -1.63
CA LYS A 147 -3.37 17.67 -1.44
C LYS A 147 -3.79 17.45 0.00
N ALA A 148 -3.35 16.35 0.65
CA ALA A 148 -3.61 16.12 2.07
C ALA A 148 -3.07 17.24 2.95
N VAL A 149 -1.84 17.71 2.67
CA VAL A 149 -1.19 18.81 3.40
C VAL A 149 -1.98 20.11 3.19
N SER A 150 -2.32 20.45 1.95
CA SER A 150 -2.98 21.71 1.60
C SER A 150 -4.41 21.78 2.15
N ASP A 151 -5.22 20.76 1.93
CA ASP A 151 -6.64 20.75 2.32
C ASP A 151 -6.83 20.84 3.84
N ASN A 152 -5.83 20.41 4.61
CA ASN A 152 -5.88 20.42 6.08
C ASN A 152 -4.92 21.42 6.72
N ASN A 153 -4.24 22.25 5.94
CA ASN A 153 -3.24 23.21 6.42
C ASN A 153 -2.17 22.57 7.32
N LEU A 154 -1.69 21.38 6.95
CA LEU A 154 -0.72 20.63 7.74
C LEU A 154 0.65 21.33 7.68
N ILE A 155 1.33 21.41 8.83
CA ILE A 155 2.71 21.86 8.90
C ILE A 155 3.60 20.69 8.49
N ILE A 156 4.38 20.86 7.43
CA ILE A 156 5.23 19.80 6.85
C ILE A 156 6.18 19.19 7.90
N ASP A 157 6.83 20.03 8.71
CA ASP A 157 7.77 19.58 9.74
C ASP A 157 7.10 18.82 10.92
N GLU A 158 5.77 18.94 11.05
CA GLU A 158 4.95 18.24 12.04
C GLU A 158 4.19 17.07 11.44
N THR A 159 4.45 16.74 10.16
CA THR A 159 3.75 15.70 9.41
C THR A 159 4.73 14.61 9.01
N ILE A 160 4.30 13.35 9.10
CA ILE A 160 5.06 12.19 8.63
C ILE A 160 4.19 11.29 7.75
N ILE A 161 4.82 10.65 6.77
CA ILE A 161 4.19 9.63 5.92
C ILE A 161 4.68 8.26 6.36
N ILE A 162 3.80 7.26 6.36
CA ILE A 162 4.14 5.84 6.50
C ILE A 162 3.84 5.16 5.18
N GLU A 163 4.84 4.54 4.59
CA GLU A 163 4.84 3.97 3.25
C GLU A 163 5.62 2.66 3.19
N ASP A 164 5.23 1.75 2.28
CA ASP A 164 5.88 0.45 2.12
C ASP A 164 6.53 0.25 0.74
N SER A 165 6.42 1.24 -0.14
CA SER A 165 6.88 1.16 -1.54
C SER A 165 7.86 2.26 -1.91
N VAL A 166 8.79 1.95 -2.82
CA VAL A 166 9.71 2.94 -3.43
C VAL A 166 8.93 4.06 -4.12
N VAL A 167 7.82 3.71 -4.77
CA VAL A 167 6.96 4.66 -5.49
C VAL A 167 6.34 5.67 -4.52
N GLY A 168 5.83 5.21 -3.40
CA GLY A 168 5.23 6.07 -2.41
C GLY A 168 6.26 6.86 -1.59
N VAL A 169 7.40 6.27 -1.28
CA VAL A 169 8.52 7.00 -0.64
C VAL A 169 8.98 8.15 -1.53
N ASN A 170 9.14 7.92 -2.85
CA ASN A 170 9.48 8.99 -3.78
C ASN A 170 8.41 10.10 -3.81
N ALA A 171 7.12 9.74 -3.77
CA ALA A 171 6.04 10.73 -3.70
C ALA A 171 6.12 11.59 -2.44
N GLY A 172 6.34 10.97 -1.28
CA GLY A 172 6.51 11.68 0.00
C GLY A 172 7.74 12.60 0.01
N LYS A 173 8.89 12.11 -0.49
CA LYS A 173 10.11 12.91 -0.68
C LYS A 173 9.86 14.12 -1.59
N ASN A 174 9.15 13.90 -2.71
CA ASN A 174 8.83 14.96 -3.65
C ASN A 174 7.84 15.99 -3.03
N ALA A 175 6.97 15.55 -2.12
CA ALA A 175 6.12 16.43 -1.31
C ALA A 175 6.89 17.16 -0.20
N LYS A 176 8.18 16.88 0.00
CA LYS A 176 9.04 17.40 1.08
C LYS A 176 8.56 16.99 2.48
N VAL A 177 7.78 15.96 2.61
CA VAL A 177 7.32 15.39 3.88
C VAL A 177 8.23 14.22 4.25
N LYS A 178 8.60 14.10 5.53
CA LYS A 178 9.39 12.98 6.04
C LYS A 178 8.63 11.67 5.84
N VAL A 179 9.31 10.61 5.42
CA VAL A 179 8.72 9.30 5.18
C VAL A 179 9.41 8.25 6.06
N ILE A 180 8.64 7.42 6.75
CA ILE A 180 9.12 6.19 7.38
C ILE A 180 8.69 5.03 6.47
N GLY A 181 9.66 4.19 6.06
CA GLY A 181 9.40 2.98 5.32
C GLY A 181 8.89 1.87 6.24
N LEU A 182 7.75 1.26 5.95
CA LEU A 182 7.19 0.13 6.71
C LEU A 182 7.40 -1.17 5.93
N THR A 183 8.02 -2.17 6.56
CA THR A 183 8.28 -3.49 5.98
C THR A 183 7.50 -4.61 6.69
N ALA A 184 6.29 -4.29 7.22
CA ALA A 184 5.46 -5.21 7.98
C ALA A 184 4.41 -5.96 7.12
N GLY A 185 4.15 -5.52 5.88
CA GLY A 185 3.22 -6.17 4.97
C GLY A 185 3.73 -7.55 4.51
N GLY A 186 2.82 -8.46 4.19
CA GLY A 186 3.16 -9.85 3.79
C GLY A 186 3.98 -9.96 2.49
N HIS A 187 4.05 -8.89 1.71
CA HIS A 187 4.90 -8.80 0.51
C HIS A 187 6.38 -8.50 0.84
N TRP A 188 6.69 -8.10 2.08
CA TRP A 188 8.06 -7.94 2.57
C TRP A 188 8.60 -9.28 3.05
N GLN A 189 9.10 -10.09 2.08
CA GLN A 189 9.71 -11.39 2.38
C GLN A 189 11.14 -11.20 2.92
N LYS A 190 11.68 -12.23 3.58
CA LYS A 190 12.99 -12.20 4.26
C LYS A 190 14.16 -11.78 3.36
N ASP A 191 14.03 -11.99 2.05
CA ASP A 191 15.09 -11.73 1.07
C ASP A 191 14.98 -10.32 0.43
N ARG A 192 13.94 -9.55 0.78
CA ARG A 192 13.77 -8.18 0.26
C ARG A 192 14.51 -7.19 1.14
N ASP A 193 15.41 -6.40 0.54
CA ASP A 193 16.26 -5.47 1.25
C ASP A 193 15.52 -4.16 1.57
N GLU A 194 15.24 -3.89 2.84
CA GLU A 194 14.62 -2.65 3.32
C GLU A 194 15.40 -1.37 2.92
N LYS A 195 16.69 -1.50 2.55
CA LYS A 195 17.49 -0.39 2.05
C LYS A 195 16.93 0.24 0.79
N GLU A 196 16.10 -0.47 0.02
CA GLU A 196 15.44 0.14 -1.13
C GLU A 196 14.58 1.34 -0.75
N LEU A 197 13.90 1.30 0.41
CA LEU A 197 13.10 2.43 0.92
C LEU A 197 13.99 3.58 1.40
N ILE A 198 15.09 3.27 2.06
CA ILE A 198 16.08 4.29 2.50
C ILE A 198 16.70 4.97 1.28
N ASN A 199 17.11 4.20 0.27
CA ASN A 199 17.69 4.72 -0.97
C ASN A 199 16.70 5.59 -1.75
N ALA A 200 15.40 5.29 -1.69
CA ALA A 200 14.34 6.11 -2.26
C ALA A 200 14.13 7.44 -1.52
N GLY A 201 14.55 7.53 -0.24
CA GLY A 201 14.49 8.74 0.56
C GLY A 201 13.71 8.64 1.86
N ALA A 202 13.35 7.43 2.32
CA ALA A 202 12.80 7.27 3.66
C ALA A 202 13.87 7.63 4.71
N ILE A 203 13.46 8.34 5.76
CA ILE A 203 14.36 8.76 6.85
C ILE A 203 14.73 7.59 7.77
N ALA A 204 13.89 6.55 7.80
CA ALA A 204 14.09 5.33 8.56
C ALA A 204 13.23 4.21 7.97
N SER A 205 13.56 2.95 8.29
CA SER A 205 12.72 1.79 8.05
C SER A 205 12.27 1.14 9.37
N ALA A 206 11.11 0.50 9.33
CA ALA A 206 10.51 -0.18 10.46
C ALA A 206 9.80 -1.46 9.99
N ASN A 207 10.07 -2.57 10.64
CA ASN A 207 9.45 -3.86 10.33
C ASN A 207 8.18 -4.15 11.13
N ASN A 208 7.74 -3.20 11.93
CA ASN A 208 6.49 -3.29 12.70
C ASN A 208 6.06 -1.91 13.23
N TYR A 209 4.81 -1.81 13.68
CA TYR A 209 4.23 -0.57 14.18
C TYR A 209 4.82 -0.08 15.51
N ASN A 210 5.36 -0.97 16.35
CA ASN A 210 6.06 -0.56 17.57
C ASN A 210 7.34 0.23 17.23
N LYS A 211 8.05 -0.18 16.19
CA LYS A 211 9.23 0.53 15.71
C LYS A 211 8.85 1.88 15.07
N ILE A 212 7.74 1.95 14.32
CA ILE A 212 7.18 3.23 13.83
C ILE A 212 6.95 4.20 14.98
N LYS A 213 6.29 3.73 16.06
CA LYS A 213 6.04 4.54 17.26
C LYS A 213 7.32 5.10 17.86
N GLN A 214 8.34 4.25 18.06
CA GLN A 214 9.64 4.66 18.60
C GLN A 214 10.33 5.75 17.75
N ILE A 215 10.26 5.60 16.40
CA ILE A 215 10.83 6.59 15.49
C ILE A 215 10.08 7.92 15.62
N ILE A 216 8.74 7.90 15.60
CA ILE A 216 7.93 9.12 15.74
C ILE A 216 8.20 9.84 17.06
N GLU A 217 8.35 9.10 18.17
CA GLU A 217 8.64 9.66 19.49
C GLU A 217 10.04 10.29 19.60
N SER A 218 10.95 9.92 18.68
CA SER A 218 12.31 10.48 18.63
C SER A 218 12.44 11.72 17.75
N LEU A 219 11.39 12.11 16.99
CA LEU A 219 11.35 13.26 16.09
C LEU A 219 10.70 14.48 16.75
#